data_5b45318747c9d52a4f18732970a57cb6
#
_entry.id   5b45318747c9d52a4f18732970a57cb6
#
_cell.length_a   1.000
_cell.length_b   1.000
_cell.length_c   1.000
_cell.angle_alpha   90.00
_cell.angle_beta   90.00
_cell.angle_gamma   90.00
#
_symmetry.space_group_name_H-M   'P 1'
#
loop_
_entity.id
_entity.type
_entity.pdbx_description
1 polymer ?
#
loop_
_entity_poly.entity_id
_entity_poly.type
_entity_poly.pdbx_seq_one_letter_code
_entity_poly.pdbx_strand_id
1 'polypeptide(L)'
;MDIRIKRRPWYVRHAYSLLLGLVIVTVLGVTLPMLLAPYTVYVKAKEVDMAEATLGEFSEYLDVEGVVQPISNVQVNCGEGGFVSRVVAGEGAMLEAGDTILVIDNPELMREIEEQRILWEKQQMNHAQQCYQMEQKSLTLRQQVLQAEYEMARLTKSYNLDKEEAAMGIKSKAQLEVAENEYRYNVERTRLTLESLRYDSVMTVLQRSLLDNELASSRSVYERVVRRAANLVVLSPVRGQLGGLSFAVGQRVSAGERVAELKILEDYKVKASLNEYYIDRISTGLPASTTWQDEKYPLLITRVVPEVKGKTFDVELQFTGTKPDNIRVGKSLRVQVELGKPENALMIPRGDFYSVSAGHYVYRLDETGDVAVRTPVVIGRQNPKQLEVIEGLEPGDVVITSSYAEFIDAARVKLK
;
A
#
# COMPACT_ATOMS: atom_id res chain seq x y z
N MET A 1 -16.80 -114.80 -53.49
CA MET A 1 -16.97 -113.64 -54.39
C MET A 1 -16.60 -112.39 -53.63
N ASP A 2 -15.37 -111.97 -53.86
CA ASP A 2 -14.79 -110.84 -53.08
C ASP A 2 -14.99 -109.54 -53.92
N ILE A 3 -15.85 -108.60 -53.40
CA ILE A 3 -16.07 -107.35 -54.06
C ILE A 3 -15.14 -106.31 -53.49
N ARG A 4 -14.10 -105.92 -54.24
CA ARG A 4 -13.13 -104.85 -53.84
C ARG A 4 -13.83 -103.49 -54.02
N ILE A 5 -14.13 -102.79 -52.90
CA ILE A 5 -14.62 -101.46 -52.91
C ILE A 5 -13.44 -100.50 -53.05
N LYS A 6 -13.38 -99.72 -54.17
CA LYS A 6 -12.36 -98.65 -54.40
C LYS A 6 -12.57 -97.53 -53.41
N ARG A 7 -11.61 -97.36 -52.48
CA ARG A 7 -11.64 -96.20 -51.56
C ARG A 7 -11.38 -94.90 -52.35
N ARG A 8 -12.29 -93.98 -52.30
CA ARG A 8 -12.13 -92.62 -52.89
C ARG A 8 -10.94 -91.98 -52.21
N PRO A 9 -10.03 -91.19 -52.89
CA PRO A 9 -8.87 -90.51 -52.32
C PRO A 9 -9.33 -89.43 -51.30
N TRP A 10 -8.55 -89.23 -50.25
CA TRP A 10 -8.87 -88.40 -49.08
C TRP A 10 -9.25 -86.93 -49.42
N TYR A 11 -8.73 -86.33 -50.49
CA TYR A 11 -8.94 -85.00 -50.98
C TYR A 11 -10.40 -84.85 -51.53
N VAL A 12 -11.03 -85.88 -52.09
CA VAL A 12 -12.44 -85.85 -52.52
C VAL A 12 -13.39 -85.90 -51.31
N ARG A 13 -12.92 -86.56 -50.22
CA ARG A 13 -13.71 -86.67 -48.97
C ARG A 13 -13.69 -85.41 -48.16
N HIS A 14 -12.69 -84.57 -48.33
CA HIS A 14 -12.52 -83.29 -47.64
C HIS A 14 -12.56 -82.12 -48.63
N ALA A 15 -12.98 -82.29 -49.85
CA ALA A 15 -13.04 -81.22 -50.84
C ALA A 15 -13.82 -79.98 -50.38
N TYR A 16 -14.96 -80.24 -49.69
CA TYR A 16 -15.73 -79.16 -49.15
C TYR A 16 -15.03 -78.41 -47.99
N SER A 17 -14.36 -79.11 -47.14
CA SER A 17 -13.59 -78.48 -46.04
C SER A 17 -12.37 -77.71 -46.53
N LEU A 18 -11.69 -78.20 -47.57
CA LEU A 18 -10.56 -77.51 -48.23
C LEU A 18 -11.08 -76.27 -48.99
N LEU A 19 -12.21 -76.39 -49.67
CA LEU A 19 -12.84 -75.21 -50.34
C LEU A 19 -13.33 -74.15 -49.35
N LEU A 20 -13.91 -74.56 -48.20
CA LEU A 20 -14.28 -73.68 -47.14
C LEU A 20 -13.05 -72.99 -46.49
N GLY A 21 -11.97 -73.77 -46.28
CA GLY A 21 -10.71 -73.24 -45.79
C GLY A 21 -10.11 -72.19 -46.72
N LEU A 22 -10.12 -72.47 -48.05
CA LEU A 22 -9.62 -71.56 -49.06
C LEU A 22 -10.45 -70.23 -49.08
N VAL A 23 -11.79 -70.34 -48.98
CA VAL A 23 -12.70 -69.18 -48.94
C VAL A 23 -12.43 -68.36 -47.66
N ILE A 24 -12.26 -68.99 -46.51
CA ILE A 24 -11.92 -68.29 -45.25
C ILE A 24 -10.59 -67.57 -45.37
N VAL A 25 -9.55 -68.21 -45.91
CA VAL A 25 -8.22 -67.58 -46.09
C VAL A 25 -8.26 -66.42 -47.09
N THR A 26 -9.04 -66.54 -48.20
CA THR A 26 -9.20 -65.44 -49.13
C THR A 26 -10.03 -64.30 -48.56
N VAL A 27 -11.08 -64.58 -47.80
CA VAL A 27 -11.84 -63.54 -47.10
C VAL A 27 -10.99 -62.85 -46.03
N LEU A 28 -10.25 -63.60 -45.19
CA LEU A 28 -9.33 -63.03 -44.22
C LEU A 28 -8.20 -62.26 -44.92
N GLY A 29 -7.65 -62.75 -46.00
CA GLY A 29 -6.59 -62.09 -46.78
C GLY A 29 -7.03 -60.76 -47.41
N VAL A 30 -8.33 -60.58 -47.70
CA VAL A 30 -8.89 -59.33 -48.24
C VAL A 30 -9.39 -58.41 -47.13
N THR A 31 -10.06 -58.97 -46.12
CA THR A 31 -10.66 -58.15 -45.04
C THR A 31 -9.63 -57.68 -44.04
N LEU A 32 -8.58 -58.48 -43.71
CA LEU A 32 -7.59 -58.09 -42.73
C LEU A 32 -6.76 -56.84 -43.13
N PRO A 33 -6.25 -56.71 -44.36
CA PRO A 33 -5.56 -55.49 -44.79
C PRO A 33 -6.53 -54.31 -44.93
N MET A 34 -7.80 -54.56 -45.23
CA MET A 34 -8.81 -53.50 -45.33
C MET A 34 -9.22 -52.98 -43.95
N LEU A 35 -9.24 -53.85 -42.92
CA LEU A 35 -9.50 -53.44 -41.51
C LEU A 35 -8.27 -52.80 -40.88
N LEU A 36 -7.06 -53.15 -41.31
CA LEU A 36 -5.82 -52.58 -40.83
C LEU A 36 -5.35 -51.36 -41.63
N ALA A 37 -6.06 -51.01 -42.72
CA ALA A 37 -5.71 -49.80 -43.46
C ALA A 37 -5.97 -48.54 -42.61
N PRO A 38 -5.00 -47.65 -42.50
CA PRO A 38 -5.18 -46.40 -41.71
C PRO A 38 -6.33 -45.57 -42.29
N TYR A 39 -7.27 -45.20 -41.45
CA TYR A 39 -8.42 -44.34 -41.84
C TYR A 39 -7.90 -43.04 -42.42
N THR A 40 -8.20 -42.76 -43.70
CA THR A 40 -7.70 -41.60 -44.43
C THR A 40 -8.86 -40.73 -44.82
N VAL A 41 -8.79 -39.44 -44.46
CA VAL A 41 -9.80 -38.41 -44.80
C VAL A 41 -9.21 -37.48 -45.86
N TYR A 42 -10.04 -37.02 -46.79
CA TYR A 42 -9.66 -36.05 -47.83
C TYR A 42 -10.15 -34.69 -47.45
N VAL A 43 -9.26 -33.71 -47.41
CA VAL A 43 -9.58 -32.31 -47.07
C VAL A 43 -8.98 -31.41 -48.14
N LYS A 44 -9.65 -30.31 -48.47
CA LYS A 44 -9.13 -29.35 -49.43
C LYS A 44 -8.02 -28.53 -48.80
N ALA A 45 -6.86 -28.46 -49.48
CA ALA A 45 -5.70 -27.69 -48.98
C ALA A 45 -5.98 -26.21 -48.68
N LYS A 46 -7.04 -25.63 -49.33
CA LYS A 46 -7.47 -24.25 -49.10
C LYS A 46 -8.29 -24.06 -47.80
N GLU A 47 -8.80 -25.13 -47.21
CA GLU A 47 -9.64 -25.12 -46.02
C GLU A 47 -8.84 -25.37 -44.71
N VAL A 48 -7.53 -25.58 -44.80
CA VAL A 48 -6.64 -25.83 -43.68
C VAL A 48 -5.53 -24.81 -43.64
N ASP A 49 -5.33 -24.22 -42.46
CA ASP A 49 -4.14 -23.42 -42.18
C ASP A 49 -2.96 -24.33 -41.82
N MET A 50 -1.80 -24.02 -42.34
CA MET A 50 -0.57 -24.73 -42.10
C MET A 50 0.52 -23.78 -41.62
N ALA A 51 1.39 -24.25 -40.75
CA ALA A 51 2.52 -23.49 -40.28
C ALA A 51 3.74 -24.40 -40.07
N GLU A 52 4.91 -23.80 -40.24
CA GLU A 52 6.17 -24.45 -40.06
C GLU A 52 6.61 -24.39 -38.58
N ALA A 53 7.16 -25.49 -38.08
CA ALA A 53 7.80 -25.56 -36.78
C ALA A 53 9.18 -24.84 -36.84
N THR A 54 9.30 -23.72 -36.16
CA THR A 54 10.49 -22.87 -36.19
C THR A 54 11.26 -22.92 -34.88
N LEU A 55 12.58 -22.98 -34.97
CA LEU A 55 13.44 -22.81 -33.81
C LEU A 55 13.70 -21.33 -33.59
N GLY A 56 13.43 -20.84 -32.40
CA GLY A 56 13.61 -19.41 -32.06
C GLY A 56 13.46 -19.14 -30.58
N GLU A 57 13.55 -17.87 -30.24
CA GLU A 57 13.41 -17.39 -28.86
C GLU A 57 11.94 -17.47 -28.41
N PHE A 58 11.66 -18.37 -27.49
CA PHE A 58 10.34 -18.55 -26.89
C PHE A 58 10.25 -17.78 -25.58
N SER A 59 9.26 -16.90 -25.49
CA SER A 59 8.92 -16.19 -24.26
C SER A 59 7.57 -16.65 -23.75
N GLU A 60 7.54 -17.17 -22.52
CA GLU A 60 6.28 -17.50 -21.86
C GLU A 60 5.71 -16.26 -21.19
N TYR A 61 4.54 -15.82 -21.60
CA TYR A 61 3.86 -14.67 -21.02
C TYR A 61 2.34 -14.87 -20.95
N LEU A 62 1.71 -14.10 -20.05
CA LEU A 62 0.27 -14.03 -19.89
C LEU A 62 -0.24 -12.64 -20.32
N ASP A 63 -1.29 -12.62 -21.11
CA ASP A 63 -2.04 -11.39 -21.40
C ASP A 63 -3.17 -11.26 -20.37
N VAL A 64 -3.16 -10.15 -19.62
CA VAL A 64 -4.19 -9.85 -18.61
C VAL A 64 -4.64 -8.41 -18.75
N GLU A 65 -5.89 -8.14 -18.36
CA GLU A 65 -6.37 -6.77 -18.23
C GLU A 65 -5.97 -6.19 -16.87
N GLY A 66 -5.33 -5.03 -16.89
CA GLY A 66 -5.01 -4.25 -15.71
C GLY A 66 -5.71 -2.89 -15.73
N VAL A 67 -6.10 -2.41 -14.57
CA VAL A 67 -6.73 -1.09 -14.41
C VAL A 67 -5.75 -0.14 -13.74
N VAL A 68 -5.58 1.03 -14.37
CA VAL A 68 -4.74 2.10 -13.83
C VAL A 68 -5.36 2.68 -12.57
N GLN A 69 -4.59 2.69 -11.49
CA GLN A 69 -4.97 3.27 -10.20
C GLN A 69 -3.90 4.25 -9.71
N PRO A 70 -4.24 5.25 -8.90
CA PRO A 70 -3.22 6.06 -8.23
C PRO A 70 -2.44 5.18 -7.25
N ILE A 71 -1.16 5.49 -7.03
CA ILE A 71 -0.33 4.74 -6.07
C ILE A 71 -0.93 4.80 -4.68
N SER A 72 -1.36 5.97 -4.27
CA SER A 72 -1.98 6.18 -2.96
C SER A 72 -3.15 7.16 -3.03
N ASN A 73 -4.10 6.93 -2.15
CA ASN A 73 -5.20 7.83 -1.86
C ASN A 73 -5.03 8.34 -0.43
N VAL A 74 -5.13 9.64 -0.25
CA VAL A 74 -5.09 10.28 1.06
C VAL A 74 -6.50 10.64 1.47
N GLN A 75 -6.96 10.11 2.60
CA GLN A 75 -8.24 10.49 3.16
C GLN A 75 -8.09 11.78 3.96
N VAL A 76 -8.95 12.75 3.69
CA VAL A 76 -9.01 14.00 4.42
C VAL A 76 -10.18 13.92 5.40
N ASN A 77 -9.84 13.97 6.69
CA ASN A 77 -10.81 13.93 7.75
C ASN A 77 -10.98 15.32 8.37
N CYS A 78 -12.18 15.58 8.84
CA CYS A 78 -12.50 16.81 9.57
C CYS A 78 -11.85 16.81 10.96
N GLY A 79 -11.10 17.85 11.31
CA GLY A 79 -10.50 17.99 12.64
C GLY A 79 -11.49 18.40 13.73
N GLU A 80 -12.52 19.18 13.38
CA GLU A 80 -13.58 19.68 14.26
C GLU A 80 -14.96 19.47 13.62
N GLY A 81 -15.98 19.21 14.43
CA GLY A 81 -17.37 19.08 13.96
C GLY A 81 -18.03 20.44 13.74
N GLY A 82 -19.14 20.45 13.01
CA GLY A 82 -19.93 21.65 12.76
C GLY A 82 -20.83 21.51 11.53
N PHE A 83 -21.16 22.63 10.90
CA PHE A 83 -21.92 22.67 9.66
C PHE A 83 -21.05 23.19 8.52
N VAL A 84 -21.12 22.57 7.35
CA VAL A 84 -20.39 23.03 6.16
C VAL A 84 -20.92 24.42 5.77
N SER A 85 -20.13 25.44 5.99
CA SER A 85 -20.46 26.82 5.62
C SER A 85 -20.24 27.08 4.13
N ARG A 86 -19.13 26.57 3.59
CA ARG A 86 -18.76 26.77 2.19
C ARG A 86 -17.88 25.63 1.71
N VAL A 87 -18.17 25.13 0.53
CA VAL A 87 -17.30 24.25 -0.27
C VAL A 87 -16.50 25.13 -1.23
N VAL A 88 -15.17 25.06 -1.15
CA VAL A 88 -14.26 25.88 -1.96
C VAL A 88 -13.79 25.12 -3.18
N ALA A 89 -13.42 23.86 -3.00
CA ALA A 89 -12.96 22.99 -4.08
C ALA A 89 -14.03 21.96 -4.45
N GLY A 90 -14.32 21.82 -5.73
CA GLY A 90 -15.23 20.81 -6.26
C GLY A 90 -14.52 19.51 -6.60
N GLU A 91 -15.28 18.43 -6.79
CA GLU A 91 -14.74 17.15 -7.26
C GLU A 91 -14.00 17.32 -8.59
N GLY A 92 -12.85 16.64 -8.71
CA GLY A 92 -11.98 16.70 -9.89
C GLY A 92 -10.98 17.87 -9.88
N ALA A 93 -11.08 18.82 -8.94
CA ALA A 93 -10.13 19.92 -8.83
C ALA A 93 -8.74 19.44 -8.46
N MET A 94 -7.71 20.03 -9.06
CA MET A 94 -6.32 19.84 -8.65
C MET A 94 -6.00 20.80 -7.51
N LEU A 95 -5.47 20.26 -6.42
CA LEU A 95 -5.14 21.00 -5.20
C LEU A 95 -3.66 20.87 -4.89
N GLU A 96 -3.08 21.94 -4.39
CA GLU A 96 -1.76 21.93 -3.77
C GLU A 96 -1.89 21.69 -2.25
N ALA A 97 -0.76 21.32 -1.62
CA ALA A 97 -0.73 21.20 -0.16
C ALA A 97 -1.03 22.57 0.49
N GLY A 98 -2.02 22.61 1.39
CA GLY A 98 -2.50 23.83 2.04
C GLY A 98 -3.71 24.49 1.39
N ASP A 99 -4.16 24.05 0.21
CA ASP A 99 -5.36 24.57 -0.42
C ASP A 99 -6.62 24.22 0.40
N THR A 100 -7.55 25.15 0.46
CA THR A 100 -8.81 24.97 1.19
C THR A 100 -9.79 24.12 0.40
N ILE A 101 -10.26 23.04 1.02
CA ILE A 101 -11.30 22.17 0.47
C ILE A 101 -12.69 22.67 0.84
N LEU A 102 -12.93 22.85 2.14
CA LEU A 102 -14.19 23.38 2.66
C LEU A 102 -13.99 24.12 3.99
N VAL A 103 -14.96 24.92 4.36
CA VAL A 103 -14.99 25.68 5.61
C VAL A 103 -16.19 25.23 6.43
N ILE A 104 -15.95 24.97 7.70
CA ILE A 104 -16.95 24.55 8.68
C ILE A 104 -17.28 25.71 9.59
N ASP A 105 -18.54 25.89 9.91
CA ASP A 105 -19.02 26.79 10.95
C ASP A 105 -19.36 25.97 12.20
N ASN A 106 -18.83 26.39 13.35
CA ASN A 106 -19.09 25.78 14.65
C ASN A 106 -19.34 26.84 15.69
N PRO A 107 -20.62 27.26 15.88
CA PRO A 107 -21.00 28.29 16.86
C PRO A 107 -20.67 27.89 18.30
N GLU A 108 -20.64 26.60 18.62
CA GLU A 108 -20.29 26.13 19.97
C GLU A 108 -18.80 26.34 20.26
N LEU A 109 -17.93 26.01 19.33
CA LEU A 109 -16.50 26.28 19.46
C LEU A 109 -16.22 27.78 19.55
N MET A 110 -16.94 28.61 18.79
CA MET A 110 -16.80 30.07 18.87
C MET A 110 -17.23 30.62 20.25
N ARG A 111 -18.28 30.07 20.84
CA ARG A 111 -18.67 30.42 22.23
C ARG A 111 -17.61 29.94 23.23
N GLU A 112 -17.10 28.72 23.09
CA GLU A 112 -16.06 28.21 23.96
C GLU A 112 -14.78 29.07 23.91
N ILE A 113 -14.38 29.55 22.72
CA ILE A 113 -13.25 30.48 22.55
C ILE A 113 -13.50 31.78 23.31
N GLU A 114 -14.69 32.34 23.17
CA GLU A 114 -15.07 33.60 23.85
C GLU A 114 -15.10 33.44 25.36
N GLU A 115 -15.67 32.37 25.88
CA GLU A 115 -15.68 32.04 27.30
C GLU A 115 -14.26 31.90 27.86
N GLN A 116 -13.37 31.18 27.16
CA GLN A 116 -11.97 31.01 27.59
C GLN A 116 -11.17 32.31 27.47
N ARG A 117 -11.50 33.19 26.52
CA ARG A 117 -10.92 34.53 26.41
C ARG A 117 -11.25 35.36 27.63
N ILE A 118 -12.54 35.39 28.02
CA ILE A 118 -13.02 36.15 29.19
C ILE A 118 -12.35 35.62 30.47
N LEU A 119 -12.24 34.30 30.63
CA LEU A 119 -11.59 33.69 31.78
C LEU A 119 -10.11 34.05 31.83
N TRP A 120 -9.40 34.01 30.71
CA TRP A 120 -7.99 34.40 30.64
C TRP A 120 -7.80 35.91 30.95
N GLU A 121 -8.63 36.79 30.37
CA GLU A 121 -8.58 38.25 30.67
C GLU A 121 -8.82 38.52 32.15
N LYS A 122 -9.80 37.84 32.76
CA LYS A 122 -10.04 37.94 34.21
C LYS A 122 -8.82 37.49 35.04
N GLN A 123 -8.21 36.37 34.66
CA GLN A 123 -7.01 35.86 35.33
C GLN A 123 -5.84 36.82 35.18
N GLN A 124 -5.67 37.44 34.00
CA GLN A 124 -4.65 38.44 33.75
C GLN A 124 -4.83 39.69 34.66
N MET A 125 -6.07 40.15 34.82
CA MET A 125 -6.36 41.27 35.72
C MET A 125 -6.09 40.91 37.18
N ASN A 126 -6.50 39.73 37.64
CA ASN A 126 -6.24 39.23 38.98
C ASN A 126 -4.74 39.11 39.26
N HIS A 127 -4.00 38.56 38.31
CA HIS A 127 -2.52 38.45 38.38
C HIS A 127 -1.89 39.85 38.52
N ALA A 128 -2.27 40.80 37.68
CA ALA A 128 -1.74 42.17 37.76
C ALA A 128 -1.97 42.80 39.11
N GLN A 129 -3.22 42.68 39.67
CA GLN A 129 -3.59 43.18 40.99
C GLN A 129 -2.76 42.52 42.10
N GLN A 130 -2.58 41.20 42.07
CA GLN A 130 -1.77 40.49 43.07
C GLN A 130 -0.28 40.82 42.98
N CYS A 131 0.27 40.94 41.76
CA CYS A 131 1.63 41.37 41.54
C CYS A 131 1.91 42.77 42.14
N TYR A 132 0.95 43.72 41.94
CA TYR A 132 1.04 45.04 42.54
C TYR A 132 1.05 44.99 44.08
N GLN A 133 0.16 44.18 44.69
CA GLN A 133 0.16 43.98 46.16
C GLN A 133 1.45 43.36 46.66
N MET A 134 2.03 42.41 45.93
CA MET A 134 3.31 41.78 46.28
C MET A 134 4.46 42.75 46.17
N GLU A 135 4.45 43.66 45.20
CA GLU A 135 5.50 44.68 45.06
C GLU A 135 5.47 45.63 46.23
N GLN A 136 4.27 46.09 46.66
CA GLN A 136 4.12 46.89 47.89
C GLN A 136 4.64 46.15 49.12
N LYS A 137 4.27 44.87 49.27
CA LYS A 137 4.80 44.03 50.39
C LYS A 137 6.32 43.89 50.34
N SER A 138 6.90 43.68 49.17
CA SER A 138 8.36 43.58 48.98
C SER A 138 9.06 44.87 49.39
N LEU A 139 8.53 46.03 49.04
CA LEU A 139 9.07 47.35 49.48
C LEU A 139 9.02 47.48 51.00
N THR A 140 7.90 47.11 51.61
CA THR A 140 7.74 47.17 53.09
C THR A 140 8.74 46.23 53.79
N LEU A 141 8.88 44.99 53.31
CA LEU A 141 9.88 44.05 53.85
C LEU A 141 11.29 44.60 53.73
N ARG A 142 11.66 45.20 52.59
CA ARG A 142 12.98 45.82 52.39
C ARG A 142 13.26 46.95 53.35
N GLN A 143 12.24 47.81 53.63
CA GLN A 143 12.34 48.88 54.65
C GLN A 143 12.57 48.28 56.03
N GLN A 144 11.83 47.23 56.43
CA GLN A 144 11.96 46.56 57.70
C GLN A 144 13.36 45.89 57.87
N VAL A 145 13.88 45.27 56.82
CA VAL A 145 15.24 44.69 56.79
C VAL A 145 16.27 45.79 57.03
N LEU A 146 16.17 46.92 56.30
CA LEU A 146 17.09 48.03 56.44
C LEU A 146 17.06 48.63 57.87
N GLN A 147 15.85 48.75 58.46
CA GLN A 147 15.70 49.21 59.84
C GLN A 147 16.31 48.25 60.86
N ALA A 148 16.12 46.93 60.71
CA ALA A 148 16.71 45.92 61.58
C ALA A 148 18.26 45.85 61.46
N GLU A 149 18.77 46.03 60.26
CA GLU A 149 20.23 46.09 60.03
C GLU A 149 20.82 47.33 60.67
N TYR A 150 20.18 48.49 60.56
CA TYR A 150 20.59 49.73 61.25
C TYR A 150 20.61 49.55 62.78
N GLU A 151 19.54 48.98 63.35
CA GLU A 151 19.44 48.69 64.79
C GLU A 151 20.56 47.76 65.27
N MET A 152 20.84 46.71 64.49
CA MET A 152 21.99 45.82 64.79
C MET A 152 23.31 46.53 64.80
N ALA A 153 23.57 47.40 63.82
CA ALA A 153 24.80 48.21 63.78
C ALA A 153 24.90 49.21 64.96
N ARG A 154 23.78 49.81 65.36
CA ARG A 154 23.69 50.72 66.51
C ARG A 154 23.97 50.00 67.80
N LEU A 155 23.38 48.82 68.06
CA LEU A 155 23.60 48.00 69.24
C LEU A 155 25.10 47.58 69.36
N THR A 156 25.69 47.16 68.25
CA THR A 156 27.05 46.75 68.18
C THR A 156 28.02 47.92 68.52
N LYS A 157 27.73 49.12 68.00
CA LYS A 157 28.51 50.30 68.25
C LYS A 157 28.39 50.74 69.72
N SER A 158 27.22 50.74 70.32
CA SER A 158 26.96 51.06 71.71
C SER A 158 27.74 50.13 72.66
N TYR A 159 27.64 48.83 72.44
CA TYR A 159 28.39 47.82 73.24
C TYR A 159 29.88 47.98 73.12
N ASN A 160 30.43 48.30 71.96
CA ASN A 160 31.86 48.53 71.77
C ASN A 160 32.32 49.75 72.56
N LEU A 161 31.55 50.83 72.63
CA LEU A 161 31.83 52.00 73.46
C LEU A 161 31.81 51.62 74.95
N ASP A 162 30.80 50.88 75.42
CA ASP A 162 30.74 50.40 76.80
C ASP A 162 31.96 49.54 77.22
N LYS A 163 32.48 48.74 76.30
CA LYS A 163 33.67 47.94 76.47
C LYS A 163 34.95 48.80 76.57
N GLU A 164 35.06 49.82 75.71
CA GLU A 164 36.17 50.78 75.77
C GLU A 164 36.18 51.57 77.08
N GLU A 165 35.00 52.06 77.50
CA GLU A 165 34.83 52.78 78.77
C GLU A 165 35.20 51.94 80.00
N ALA A 166 34.85 50.65 79.99
CA ALA A 166 35.25 49.69 81.02
C ALA A 166 36.75 49.44 81.04
N ALA A 167 37.40 49.35 79.85
CA ALA A 167 38.85 49.23 79.74
C ALA A 167 39.56 50.48 80.27
N MET A 168 38.99 51.63 80.14
CA MET A 168 39.51 52.89 80.71
C MET A 168 39.24 53.08 82.21
N GLY A 169 38.51 52.14 82.87
CA GLY A 169 38.10 52.22 84.28
C GLY A 169 36.91 53.14 84.58
N ILE A 170 36.24 53.67 83.60
CA ILE A 170 35.05 54.55 83.71
C ILE A 170 33.83 53.76 84.16
N LYS A 171 33.62 52.51 83.62
CA LYS A 171 32.58 51.60 84.02
C LYS A 171 33.10 50.45 84.87
N SER A 172 32.25 50.01 85.83
CA SER A 172 32.56 48.85 86.67
C SER A 172 32.37 47.54 85.91
N LYS A 173 33.02 46.46 86.32
CA LYS A 173 32.88 45.12 85.74
C LYS A 173 31.43 44.64 85.76
N ALA A 174 30.68 44.90 86.85
CA ALA A 174 29.23 44.52 86.92
C ALA A 174 28.40 45.31 85.93
N GLN A 175 28.68 46.59 85.69
CA GLN A 175 27.97 47.34 84.63
C GLN A 175 28.28 46.87 83.24
N LEU A 176 29.52 46.42 82.94
CA LEU A 176 29.88 45.83 81.67
C LEU A 176 29.15 44.48 81.46
N GLU A 177 29.07 43.65 82.50
CA GLU A 177 28.37 42.36 82.43
C GLU A 177 26.89 42.52 82.12
N VAL A 178 26.20 43.49 82.70
CA VAL A 178 24.80 43.86 82.39
C VAL A 178 24.68 44.31 80.95
N ALA A 179 25.59 45.23 80.51
CA ALA A 179 25.58 45.71 79.11
C ALA A 179 25.83 44.58 78.09
N GLU A 180 26.73 43.63 78.43
CA GLU A 180 27.01 42.46 77.61
C GLU A 180 25.79 41.53 77.48
N ASN A 181 25.09 41.26 78.59
CA ASN A 181 23.90 40.43 78.58
C ASN A 181 22.72 41.09 77.79
N GLU A 182 22.60 42.40 77.97
CA GLU A 182 21.58 43.18 77.22
C GLU A 182 21.92 43.24 75.71
N TYR A 183 23.22 43.46 75.37
CA TYR A 183 23.66 43.44 74.00
C TYR A 183 23.41 42.03 73.37
N ARG A 184 23.80 40.95 74.02
CA ARG A 184 23.63 39.56 73.52
C ARG A 184 22.15 39.25 73.27
N TYR A 185 21.31 39.60 74.21
CA TYR A 185 19.85 39.42 74.05
C TYR A 185 19.27 40.18 72.84
N ASN A 186 19.60 41.48 72.75
CA ASN A 186 19.09 42.34 71.70
C ASN A 186 19.62 41.95 70.30
N VAL A 187 20.89 41.60 70.23
CA VAL A 187 21.52 41.11 68.98
C VAL A 187 20.86 39.82 68.52
N GLU A 188 20.64 38.85 69.39
CA GLU A 188 20.03 37.61 69.06
C GLU A 188 18.54 37.81 68.62
N ARG A 189 17.82 38.67 69.33
CA ARG A 189 16.47 39.06 68.92
C ARG A 189 16.41 39.71 67.55
N THR A 190 17.33 40.64 67.26
CA THR A 190 17.37 41.32 65.95
C THR A 190 17.81 40.37 64.86
N ARG A 191 18.73 39.42 65.16
CA ARG A 191 19.12 38.37 64.24
C ARG A 191 17.96 37.49 63.82
N LEU A 192 17.14 37.03 64.77
CA LEU A 192 15.96 36.22 64.51
C LEU A 192 14.91 37.05 63.71
N THR A 193 14.77 38.34 63.98
CA THR A 193 13.90 39.22 63.20
C THR A 193 14.37 39.33 61.75
N LEU A 194 15.66 39.53 61.50
CA LEU A 194 16.26 39.57 60.17
C LEU A 194 16.08 38.22 59.41
N GLU A 195 16.24 37.09 60.08
CA GLU A 195 16.01 35.80 59.53
C GLU A 195 14.56 35.60 59.11
N SER A 196 13.59 35.96 59.93
CA SER A 196 12.15 35.95 59.61
C SER A 196 11.85 36.82 58.40
N LEU A 197 12.37 38.07 58.35
CA LEU A 197 12.13 39.00 57.23
C LEU A 197 12.74 38.49 55.91
N ARG A 198 13.90 37.85 55.99
CA ARG A 198 14.52 37.17 54.80
C ARG A 198 13.66 36.01 54.32
N TYR A 199 13.14 35.18 55.23
CA TYR A 199 12.24 34.11 54.92
C TYR A 199 10.97 34.61 54.23
N ASP A 200 10.34 35.69 54.80
CA ASP A 200 9.16 36.31 54.19
C ASP A 200 9.40 36.88 52.79
N SER A 201 10.63 37.43 52.58
CA SER A 201 11.03 37.90 51.25
C SER A 201 11.13 36.73 50.23
N VAL A 202 11.75 35.60 50.61
CA VAL A 202 11.85 34.41 49.77
C VAL A 202 10.46 33.84 49.44
N MET A 203 9.57 33.79 50.45
CA MET A 203 8.22 33.33 50.28
C MET A 203 7.41 34.22 49.35
N THR A 204 7.62 35.56 49.39
CA THR A 204 6.98 36.48 48.43
C THR A 204 7.42 36.25 47.01
N VAL A 205 8.71 35.95 46.77
CA VAL A 205 9.23 35.60 45.42
C VAL A 205 8.65 34.27 44.93
N LEU A 206 8.61 33.25 45.81
CA LEU A 206 8.00 31.95 45.45
C LEU A 206 6.51 32.10 45.10
N GLN A 207 5.76 32.88 45.88
CA GLN A 207 4.35 33.11 45.62
C GLN A 207 4.14 33.84 44.29
N ARG A 208 5.03 34.78 43.91
CA ARG A 208 4.97 35.44 42.60
C ARG A 208 5.17 34.40 41.47
N SER A 209 6.16 33.51 41.61
CA SER A 209 6.42 32.45 40.64
C SER A 209 5.19 31.52 40.45
N LEU A 210 4.46 31.20 41.52
CA LEU A 210 3.24 30.39 41.43
C LEU A 210 2.15 31.12 40.65
N LEU A 211 1.98 32.45 40.88
CA LEU A 211 1.01 33.24 40.11
C LEU A 211 1.37 33.39 38.64
N ASP A 212 2.65 33.54 38.32
CA ASP A 212 3.13 33.59 36.96
C ASP A 212 2.86 32.24 36.22
N ASN A 213 3.07 31.11 36.89
CA ASN A 213 2.74 29.79 36.38
C ASN A 213 1.25 29.56 36.17
N GLU A 214 0.40 30.07 37.09
CA GLU A 214 -1.05 30.00 36.97
C GLU A 214 -1.54 30.81 35.76
N LEU A 215 -1.03 32.03 35.58
CA LEU A 215 -1.35 32.84 34.39
C LEU A 215 -0.89 32.14 33.08
N ALA A 216 0.31 31.59 33.06
CA ALA A 216 0.83 30.84 31.90
C ALA A 216 -0.02 29.61 31.59
N SER A 217 -0.49 28.89 32.60
CA SER A 217 -1.41 27.77 32.47
C SER A 217 -2.74 28.20 31.85
N SER A 218 -3.36 29.25 32.38
CA SER A 218 -4.61 29.81 31.86
C SER A 218 -4.51 30.27 30.41
N ARG A 219 -3.38 30.92 30.04
CA ARG A 219 -3.06 31.29 28.67
C ARG A 219 -2.97 30.08 27.77
N SER A 220 -2.29 29.04 28.21
CA SER A 220 -2.13 27.79 27.43
C SER A 220 -3.46 27.10 27.15
N VAL A 221 -4.42 27.16 28.08
CA VAL A 221 -5.80 26.66 27.88
C VAL A 221 -6.50 27.46 26.77
N TYR A 222 -6.52 28.78 26.87
CA TYR A 222 -7.11 29.65 25.86
C TYR A 222 -6.50 29.41 24.47
N GLU A 223 -5.15 29.44 24.35
CA GLU A 223 -4.47 29.23 23.06
C GLU A 223 -4.76 27.85 22.45
N ARG A 224 -4.98 26.81 23.28
CA ARG A 224 -5.35 25.48 22.81
C ARG A 224 -6.73 25.47 22.16
N VAL A 225 -7.70 26.14 22.75
CA VAL A 225 -9.06 26.27 22.20
C VAL A 225 -9.05 27.10 20.92
N VAL A 226 -8.28 28.20 20.89
CA VAL A 226 -8.11 29.02 19.67
C VAL A 226 -7.49 28.22 18.53
N ARG A 227 -6.48 27.38 18.81
CA ARG A 227 -5.88 26.52 17.77
C ARG A 227 -6.87 25.53 17.15
N ARG A 228 -7.88 25.09 17.91
CA ARG A 228 -8.94 24.24 17.36
C ARG A 228 -9.74 24.94 16.27
N ALA A 229 -9.88 26.26 16.33
CA ALA A 229 -10.57 27.02 15.28
C ALA A 229 -9.87 26.93 13.91
N ALA A 230 -8.56 26.73 13.87
CA ALA A 230 -7.85 26.50 12.61
C ALA A 230 -8.31 25.22 11.89
N ASN A 231 -8.77 24.22 12.66
CA ASN A 231 -9.28 22.95 12.11
C ASN A 231 -10.69 23.07 11.50
N LEU A 232 -11.35 24.23 11.62
CA LEU A 232 -12.60 24.53 10.91
C LEU A 232 -12.39 24.79 9.42
N VAL A 233 -11.17 25.06 9.02
CA VAL A 233 -10.77 25.13 7.61
C VAL A 233 -10.10 23.82 7.25
N VAL A 234 -10.78 23.01 6.45
CA VAL A 234 -10.24 21.73 5.98
C VAL A 234 -9.33 21.99 4.80
N LEU A 235 -8.06 21.68 4.99
CA LEU A 235 -7.01 21.92 4.01
C LEU A 235 -6.58 20.60 3.36
N SER A 236 -6.06 20.70 2.13
CA SER A 236 -5.39 19.59 1.45
C SER A 236 -4.04 19.32 2.10
N PRO A 237 -3.77 18.10 2.60
CA PRO A 237 -2.47 17.78 3.21
C PRO A 237 -1.37 17.57 2.18
N VAL A 238 -1.73 17.26 0.91
CA VAL A 238 -0.79 16.93 -0.17
C VAL A 238 -1.31 17.45 -1.50
N ARG A 239 -0.43 17.55 -2.47
CA ARG A 239 -0.83 17.80 -3.85
C ARG A 239 -1.58 16.59 -4.41
N GLY A 240 -2.73 16.84 -5.08
CA GLY A 240 -3.51 15.76 -5.68
C GLY A 240 -4.83 16.23 -6.28
N GLN A 241 -5.52 15.32 -6.92
CA GLN A 241 -6.86 15.54 -7.43
C GLN A 241 -7.91 15.20 -6.37
N LEU A 242 -8.81 16.12 -6.10
CA LEU A 242 -9.93 15.89 -5.20
C LEU A 242 -10.86 14.82 -5.81
N GLY A 243 -10.98 13.70 -5.10
CA GLY A 243 -11.91 12.61 -5.42
C GLY A 243 -13.30 12.86 -4.84
N GLY A 244 -13.88 11.86 -4.21
CA GLY A 244 -15.22 11.98 -3.61
C GLY A 244 -15.28 13.05 -2.52
N LEU A 245 -16.10 14.06 -2.72
CA LEU A 245 -16.49 15.02 -1.70
C LEU A 245 -17.85 14.59 -1.11
N SER A 246 -17.85 14.24 0.18
CA SER A 246 -19.03 13.58 0.79
C SER A 246 -20.07 14.55 1.32
N PHE A 247 -19.83 15.88 1.30
CA PHE A 247 -20.66 16.86 1.99
C PHE A 247 -21.07 18.04 1.12
N ALA A 248 -22.30 18.50 1.34
CA ALA A 248 -22.87 19.72 0.75
C ALA A 248 -22.94 20.86 1.78
N VAL A 249 -23.07 22.10 1.30
CA VAL A 249 -23.26 23.28 2.14
C VAL A 249 -24.52 23.12 3.02
N GLY A 250 -24.39 23.43 4.30
CA GLY A 250 -25.43 23.28 5.31
C GLY A 250 -25.49 21.91 5.99
N GLN A 251 -24.75 20.93 5.51
CA GLN A 251 -24.71 19.59 6.09
C GLN A 251 -23.83 19.57 7.36
N ARG A 252 -24.23 18.75 8.33
CA ARG A 252 -23.47 18.55 9.58
C ARG A 252 -22.35 17.54 9.35
N VAL A 253 -21.18 17.86 9.88
CA VAL A 253 -19.97 17.00 9.89
C VAL A 253 -19.54 16.79 11.32
N SER A 254 -19.13 15.57 11.66
CA SER A 254 -18.59 15.21 12.98
C SER A 254 -17.06 15.27 12.96
N ALA A 255 -16.45 15.53 14.13
CA ALA A 255 -15.00 15.46 14.25
C ALA A 255 -14.48 14.04 13.92
N GLY A 256 -13.43 13.94 13.12
CA GLY A 256 -12.86 12.67 12.64
C GLY A 256 -13.56 12.08 11.41
N GLU A 257 -14.68 12.64 10.97
CA GLU A 257 -15.41 12.15 9.81
C GLU A 257 -14.66 12.45 8.50
N ARG A 258 -14.68 11.47 7.57
CA ARG A 258 -14.02 11.63 6.27
C ARG A 258 -14.81 12.60 5.40
N VAL A 259 -14.19 13.67 4.99
CA VAL A 259 -14.79 14.74 4.16
C VAL A 259 -14.48 14.60 2.70
N ALA A 260 -13.26 14.14 2.39
CA ALA A 260 -12.78 14.04 1.01
C ALA A 260 -11.72 12.95 0.87
N GLU A 261 -11.44 12.59 -0.38
CA GLU A 261 -10.36 11.71 -0.77
C GLU A 261 -9.50 12.42 -1.82
N LEU A 262 -8.19 12.47 -1.60
CA LEU A 262 -7.22 13.00 -2.56
C LEU A 262 -6.51 11.87 -3.26
N LYS A 263 -6.51 11.90 -4.58
CA LYS A 263 -5.79 10.97 -5.46
C LYS A 263 -4.46 11.61 -5.85
N ILE A 264 -3.37 10.97 -5.43
CA ILE A 264 -2.03 11.42 -5.84
C ILE A 264 -1.80 10.95 -7.26
N LEU A 265 -1.69 11.89 -8.21
CA LEU A 265 -1.53 11.60 -9.64
C LEU A 265 -0.08 11.69 -10.13
N GLU A 266 0.88 11.78 -9.23
CA GLU A 266 2.30 11.83 -9.61
C GLU A 266 2.79 10.50 -10.15
N ASP A 267 2.27 9.40 -9.58
CA ASP A 267 2.57 8.04 -10.02
C ASP A 267 1.32 7.18 -10.08
N TYR A 268 1.38 6.17 -10.95
CA TYR A 268 0.30 5.24 -11.18
C TYR A 268 0.78 3.82 -10.94
N LYS A 269 -0.14 2.99 -10.46
CA LYS A 269 -0.01 1.54 -10.46
C LYS A 269 -1.06 0.94 -11.37
N VAL A 270 -0.76 -0.22 -11.91
CA VAL A 270 -1.71 -1.03 -12.67
C VAL A 270 -2.11 -2.19 -11.79
N LYS A 271 -3.40 -2.30 -11.48
CA LYS A 271 -3.95 -3.44 -10.76
C LYS A 271 -4.51 -4.42 -11.77
N ALA A 272 -4.01 -5.66 -11.77
CA ALA A 272 -4.48 -6.73 -12.64
C ALA A 272 -4.92 -7.93 -11.79
N SER A 273 -5.92 -8.67 -12.31
CA SER A 273 -6.41 -9.90 -11.69
C SER A 273 -6.00 -11.09 -12.54
N LEU A 274 -5.27 -12.04 -11.95
CA LEU A 274 -4.77 -13.23 -12.59
C LEU A 274 -5.53 -14.48 -12.11
N ASN A 275 -5.59 -15.51 -12.96
CA ASN A 275 -6.19 -16.79 -12.59
C ASN A 275 -5.36 -17.49 -11.51
N GLU A 276 -6.05 -18.14 -10.53
CA GLU A 276 -5.43 -18.87 -9.40
C GLU A 276 -4.40 -19.92 -9.83
N TYR A 277 -4.54 -20.45 -11.04
CA TYR A 277 -3.58 -21.44 -11.60
C TYR A 277 -2.12 -20.93 -11.62
N TYR A 278 -1.94 -19.63 -11.70
CA TYR A 278 -0.62 -19.02 -11.79
C TYR A 278 -0.07 -18.51 -10.45
N ILE A 279 -0.78 -18.71 -9.33
CA ILE A 279 -0.42 -18.11 -8.03
C ILE A 279 0.98 -18.52 -7.55
N ASP A 280 1.37 -19.77 -7.77
CA ASP A 280 2.68 -20.29 -7.35
C ASP A 280 3.83 -19.83 -8.27
N ARG A 281 3.51 -19.31 -9.46
CA ARG A 281 4.46 -18.86 -10.46
C ARG A 281 4.65 -17.35 -10.49
N ILE A 282 3.72 -16.61 -9.89
CA ILE A 282 3.75 -15.15 -9.86
C ILE A 282 4.39 -14.68 -8.55
N SER A 283 5.48 -13.93 -8.68
CA SER A 283 6.19 -13.34 -7.54
C SER A 283 6.47 -11.86 -7.77
N THR A 284 6.80 -11.16 -6.71
CA THR A 284 7.28 -9.77 -6.78
C THR A 284 8.61 -9.72 -7.52
N GLY A 285 8.78 -8.72 -8.38
CA GLY A 285 9.99 -8.57 -9.21
C GLY A 285 9.89 -9.21 -10.58
N LEU A 286 8.79 -9.88 -10.94
CA LEU A 286 8.59 -10.37 -12.30
C LEU A 286 8.38 -9.19 -13.27
N PRO A 287 9.05 -9.22 -14.42
CA PRO A 287 8.88 -8.21 -15.46
C PRO A 287 7.51 -8.38 -16.14
N ALA A 288 6.97 -7.26 -16.51
CA ALA A 288 5.76 -7.17 -17.32
C ALA A 288 5.87 -5.99 -18.29
N SER A 289 4.98 -5.90 -19.22
CA SER A 289 4.92 -4.76 -20.13
C SER A 289 3.49 -4.46 -20.54
N THR A 290 3.23 -3.21 -20.91
CA THR A 290 1.96 -2.81 -21.51
C THR A 290 2.23 -2.00 -22.78
N THR A 291 1.30 -2.06 -23.72
CA THR A 291 1.35 -1.27 -24.94
C THR A 291 0.32 -0.14 -24.85
N TRP A 292 0.76 1.09 -25.01
CA TRP A 292 -0.09 2.27 -25.04
C TRP A 292 0.29 3.16 -26.23
N GLN A 293 -0.68 3.45 -27.11
CA GLN A 293 -0.45 4.23 -28.33
C GLN A 293 0.73 3.73 -29.19
N ASP A 294 0.80 2.39 -29.35
CA ASP A 294 1.85 1.67 -30.11
C ASP A 294 3.25 1.71 -29.48
N GLU A 295 3.41 2.30 -28.30
CA GLU A 295 4.64 2.26 -27.51
C GLU A 295 4.55 1.23 -26.39
N LYS A 296 5.67 0.52 -26.17
CA LYS A 296 5.78 -0.51 -25.11
C LYS A 296 6.39 0.10 -23.86
N TYR A 297 5.67 0.00 -22.75
CA TYR A 297 6.08 0.53 -21.45
C TYR A 297 6.39 -0.64 -20.50
N PRO A 298 7.59 -0.68 -19.89
CA PRO A 298 7.95 -1.72 -18.96
C PRO A 298 7.24 -1.53 -17.61
N LEU A 299 6.81 -2.65 -17.06
CA LEU A 299 6.17 -2.75 -15.74
C LEU A 299 6.91 -3.78 -14.89
N LEU A 300 6.78 -3.66 -13.59
CA LEU A 300 7.29 -4.64 -12.62
C LEU A 300 6.18 -4.98 -11.63
N ILE A 301 6.04 -6.26 -11.30
CA ILE A 301 5.14 -6.68 -10.22
C ILE A 301 5.76 -6.26 -8.89
N THR A 302 5.12 -5.32 -8.22
CA THR A 302 5.58 -4.80 -6.91
C THR A 302 4.88 -5.45 -5.74
N ARG A 303 3.66 -5.96 -5.96
CA ARG A 303 2.89 -6.62 -4.93
C ARG A 303 2.00 -7.71 -5.49
N VAL A 304 1.98 -8.85 -4.79
CA VAL A 304 1.02 -9.94 -5.03
C VAL A 304 0.11 -10.02 -3.81
N VAL A 305 -1.20 -10.02 -4.03
CA VAL A 305 -2.19 -10.21 -2.96
C VAL A 305 -2.56 -11.70 -2.97
N PRO A 306 -2.12 -12.49 -1.97
CA PRO A 306 -2.26 -13.94 -2.02
C PRO A 306 -3.67 -14.46 -1.71
N GLU A 307 -4.64 -13.56 -1.59
CA GLU A 307 -6.05 -13.91 -1.35
C GLU A 307 -6.76 -14.19 -2.66
N VAL A 308 -7.17 -15.45 -2.86
CA VAL A 308 -7.94 -15.85 -4.04
C VAL A 308 -9.43 -15.53 -3.83
N LYS A 309 -9.99 -14.74 -4.74
CA LYS A 309 -11.41 -14.39 -4.80
C LYS A 309 -11.98 -14.72 -6.16
N GLY A 310 -12.98 -15.60 -6.22
CA GLY A 310 -13.62 -15.95 -7.48
C GLY A 310 -12.69 -16.60 -8.52
N LYS A 311 -11.73 -17.44 -8.09
CA LYS A 311 -10.70 -18.10 -8.91
C LYS A 311 -9.66 -17.13 -9.51
N THR A 312 -9.53 -15.93 -8.95
CA THR A 312 -8.51 -14.95 -9.33
C THR A 312 -7.83 -14.38 -8.11
N PHE A 313 -6.61 -13.89 -8.28
CA PHE A 313 -5.87 -13.12 -7.29
C PHE A 313 -5.36 -11.82 -7.91
N ASP A 314 -5.16 -10.80 -7.10
CA ASP A 314 -4.77 -9.49 -7.56
C ASP A 314 -3.25 -9.28 -7.49
N VAL A 315 -2.71 -8.61 -8.50
CA VAL A 315 -1.33 -8.12 -8.53
C VAL A 315 -1.30 -6.63 -8.79
N GLU A 316 -0.33 -5.95 -8.18
CA GLU A 316 -0.05 -4.55 -8.43
C GLU A 316 1.29 -4.44 -9.18
N LEU A 317 1.25 -3.71 -10.29
CA LEU A 317 2.41 -3.45 -11.13
C LEU A 317 2.70 -1.95 -11.15
N GLN A 318 3.97 -1.60 -11.24
CA GLN A 318 4.41 -0.21 -11.38
C GLN A 318 5.25 -0.06 -12.66
N PHE A 319 5.18 1.12 -13.25
CA PHE A 319 6.02 1.47 -14.40
C PHE A 319 7.48 1.58 -13.95
N THR A 320 8.39 0.95 -14.72
CA THR A 320 9.82 1.04 -14.51
C THR A 320 10.44 1.93 -15.57
N GLY A 321 10.71 3.20 -15.20
CA GLY A 321 11.28 4.18 -16.13
C GLY A 321 10.24 5.14 -16.71
N THR A 322 10.15 5.21 -18.04
CA THR A 322 9.17 6.09 -18.70
C THR A 322 7.75 5.59 -18.48
N LYS A 323 6.84 6.50 -18.17
CA LYS A 323 5.41 6.24 -18.04
C LYS A 323 4.65 6.94 -19.18
N PRO A 324 3.49 6.39 -19.58
CA PRO A 324 2.68 7.02 -20.63
C PRO A 324 2.23 8.43 -20.23
N ASP A 325 2.41 9.39 -21.11
CA ASP A 325 1.81 10.71 -20.96
C ASP A 325 0.28 10.61 -21.09
N ASN A 326 -0.45 11.38 -20.29
CA ASN A 326 -1.93 11.46 -20.32
C ASN A 326 -2.67 10.16 -19.98
N ILE A 327 -2.04 9.24 -19.25
CA ILE A 327 -2.76 8.09 -18.71
C ILE A 327 -3.76 8.55 -17.64
N ARG A 328 -4.99 7.99 -17.68
CA ARG A 328 -6.05 8.38 -16.74
C ARG A 328 -6.37 7.22 -15.78
N VAL A 329 -6.60 7.56 -14.54
CA VAL A 329 -7.12 6.62 -13.53
C VAL A 329 -8.42 5.98 -14.02
N GLY A 330 -8.56 4.67 -13.80
CA GLY A 330 -9.71 3.88 -14.26
C GLY A 330 -9.59 3.36 -15.69
N LYS A 331 -8.53 3.70 -16.45
CA LYS A 331 -8.31 3.16 -17.79
C LYS A 331 -7.83 1.72 -17.70
N SER A 332 -8.42 0.83 -18.52
CA SER A 332 -7.94 -0.53 -18.72
C SER A 332 -6.77 -0.57 -19.68
N LEU A 333 -5.75 -1.35 -19.35
CA LEU A 333 -4.57 -1.62 -20.16
C LEU A 333 -4.41 -3.13 -20.33
N ARG A 334 -3.96 -3.56 -21.52
CA ARG A 334 -3.49 -4.94 -21.70
C ARG A 334 -2.07 -5.05 -21.18
N VAL A 335 -1.86 -5.92 -20.21
CA VAL A 335 -0.57 -6.16 -19.58
C VAL A 335 -0.09 -7.56 -19.95
N GLN A 336 1.14 -7.66 -20.43
CA GLN A 336 1.84 -8.90 -20.66
C GLN A 336 2.77 -9.15 -19.48
N VAL A 337 2.50 -10.22 -18.72
CA VAL A 337 3.33 -10.64 -17.58
C VAL A 337 4.24 -11.77 -18.04
N GLU A 338 5.54 -11.57 -17.94
CA GLU A 338 6.55 -12.56 -18.32
C GLU A 338 6.74 -13.58 -17.19
N LEU A 339 6.55 -14.88 -17.50
CA LEU A 339 6.64 -15.97 -16.52
C LEU A 339 8.03 -16.61 -16.44
N GLY A 340 8.91 -16.31 -17.38
CA GLY A 340 10.25 -16.85 -17.45
C GLY A 340 11.16 -16.05 -18.37
N LYS A 341 12.44 -16.36 -18.34
CA LYS A 341 13.38 -15.77 -19.30
C LYS A 341 13.15 -16.38 -20.70
N PRO A 342 13.35 -15.62 -21.76
CA PRO A 342 13.34 -16.13 -23.11
C PRO A 342 14.42 -17.23 -23.30
N GLU A 343 14.03 -18.34 -23.93
CA GLU A 343 14.91 -19.46 -24.21
C GLU A 343 14.66 -19.94 -25.63
N ASN A 344 15.72 -20.48 -26.28
CA ASN A 344 15.57 -21.06 -27.60
C ASN A 344 14.77 -22.36 -27.51
N ALA A 345 13.66 -22.44 -28.22
CA ALA A 345 12.77 -23.58 -28.25
C ALA A 345 12.20 -23.80 -29.66
N LEU A 346 11.79 -25.02 -29.95
CA LEU A 346 11.00 -25.32 -31.16
C LEU A 346 9.58 -24.90 -30.91
N MET A 347 9.00 -24.10 -31.80
CA MET A 347 7.70 -23.50 -31.66
C MET A 347 6.79 -23.78 -32.84
N ILE A 348 5.48 -23.93 -32.56
CA ILE A 348 4.44 -23.90 -33.56
C ILE A 348 3.40 -22.80 -33.17
N PRO A 349 2.77 -22.16 -34.13
CA PRO A 349 1.68 -21.23 -33.84
C PRO A 349 0.54 -21.94 -33.12
N ARG A 350 -0.03 -21.27 -32.13
CA ARG A 350 -1.23 -21.74 -31.45
C ARG A 350 -2.43 -21.56 -32.37
N GLY A 351 -3.11 -22.65 -32.72
CA GLY A 351 -4.29 -22.62 -33.57
C GLY A 351 -5.44 -23.43 -32.97
N ASP A 352 -6.57 -23.51 -33.72
CA ASP A 352 -7.80 -24.18 -33.27
C ASP A 352 -7.62 -25.70 -33.07
N PHE A 353 -6.56 -26.30 -33.65
CA PHE A 353 -6.22 -27.72 -33.45
C PHE A 353 -5.99 -28.03 -31.94
N TYR A 354 -5.49 -27.08 -31.18
CA TYR A 354 -5.15 -27.30 -29.78
C TYR A 354 -6.39 -27.58 -28.92
N SER A 355 -7.54 -27.00 -29.27
CA SER A 355 -8.79 -27.23 -28.54
C SER A 355 -9.31 -28.66 -28.73
N VAL A 356 -9.03 -29.30 -29.87
CA VAL A 356 -9.46 -30.64 -30.21
C VAL A 356 -8.44 -31.71 -29.80
N SER A 357 -7.16 -31.51 -30.10
CA SER A 357 -6.07 -32.45 -29.79
C SER A 357 -5.61 -32.41 -28.33
N ALA A 358 -5.97 -31.35 -27.58
CA ALA A 358 -5.45 -31.03 -26.23
C ALA A 358 -3.90 -31.05 -26.19
N GLY A 359 -3.25 -30.83 -27.32
CA GLY A 359 -1.79 -30.84 -27.44
C GLY A 359 -1.13 -32.22 -27.45
N HIS A 360 -1.88 -33.32 -27.57
CA HIS A 360 -1.32 -34.67 -27.59
C HIS A 360 -0.82 -35.11 -28.95
N TYR A 361 -1.30 -34.53 -30.03
CA TYR A 361 -0.89 -34.83 -31.38
C TYR A 361 -1.13 -33.64 -32.33
N VAL A 362 -0.35 -33.64 -33.41
CA VAL A 362 -0.53 -32.74 -34.55
C VAL A 362 -0.56 -33.56 -35.85
N TYR A 363 -1.12 -32.99 -36.93
CA TYR A 363 -0.99 -33.53 -38.24
C TYR A 363 0.19 -32.89 -38.95
N ARG A 364 1.31 -33.66 -39.07
CA ARG A 364 2.52 -33.25 -39.75
C ARG A 364 2.47 -33.66 -41.23
N LEU A 365 2.77 -32.74 -42.11
CA LEU A 365 2.90 -33.00 -43.54
C LEU A 365 4.09 -33.89 -43.82
N ASP A 366 3.96 -34.81 -44.76
CA ASP A 366 5.06 -35.58 -45.32
C ASP A 366 5.92 -34.72 -46.28
N GLU A 367 7.06 -35.27 -46.72
CA GLU A 367 7.98 -34.56 -47.62
C GLU A 367 7.37 -34.19 -48.96
N THR A 368 6.26 -34.84 -49.36
CA THR A 368 5.54 -34.55 -50.62
C THR A 368 4.56 -33.38 -50.47
N GLY A 369 4.17 -33.03 -49.24
CA GLY A 369 3.19 -31.97 -48.92
C GLY A 369 1.74 -32.35 -49.20
N ASP A 370 1.48 -33.59 -49.67
CA ASP A 370 0.10 -34.03 -50.05
C ASP A 370 -0.60 -34.79 -48.93
N VAL A 371 0.13 -35.34 -47.97
CA VAL A 371 -0.40 -36.19 -46.91
C VAL A 371 0.07 -35.70 -45.54
N ALA A 372 -0.86 -35.42 -44.66
CA ALA A 372 -0.54 -35.11 -43.26
C ALA A 372 -0.78 -36.35 -42.39
N VAL A 373 0.21 -36.69 -41.56
CA VAL A 373 0.20 -37.86 -40.70
C VAL A 373 0.04 -37.45 -39.26
N ARG A 374 -0.84 -38.14 -38.55
CA ARG A 374 -1.03 -37.93 -37.12
C ARG A 374 0.22 -38.28 -36.33
N THR A 375 0.93 -37.27 -35.81
CA THR A 375 2.20 -37.39 -35.10
C THR A 375 1.99 -37.03 -33.64
N PRO A 376 2.28 -37.90 -32.66
CA PRO A 376 2.22 -37.55 -31.24
C PRO A 376 3.30 -36.51 -30.94
N VAL A 377 2.92 -35.52 -30.11
CA VAL A 377 3.81 -34.43 -29.67
C VAL A 377 3.67 -34.21 -28.19
N VAL A 378 4.75 -33.72 -27.59
CA VAL A 378 4.76 -33.27 -26.23
C VAL A 378 4.89 -31.75 -26.26
N ILE A 379 3.83 -31.07 -25.83
CA ILE A 379 3.78 -29.60 -25.70
C ILE A 379 4.32 -29.20 -24.34
N GLY A 380 5.24 -28.25 -24.31
CA GLY A 380 5.83 -27.65 -23.12
C GLY A 380 5.12 -26.38 -22.69
N ARG A 381 5.89 -25.33 -22.58
CA ARG A 381 5.39 -23.98 -22.23
C ARG A 381 4.51 -23.44 -23.36
N GLN A 382 3.63 -22.53 -22.99
CA GLN A 382 2.70 -21.95 -23.96
C GLN A 382 2.47 -20.45 -23.70
N ASN A 383 2.26 -19.73 -24.78
CA ASN A 383 1.79 -18.34 -24.71
C ASN A 383 0.57 -18.15 -25.61
N PRO A 384 -0.09 -17.00 -25.62
CA PRO A 384 -1.29 -16.78 -26.42
C PRO A 384 -1.12 -16.99 -27.92
N LYS A 385 0.11 -16.92 -28.45
CA LYS A 385 0.41 -17.00 -29.89
C LYS A 385 1.10 -18.29 -30.33
N GLN A 386 1.86 -18.95 -29.44
CA GLN A 386 2.78 -20.03 -29.77
C GLN A 386 2.77 -21.13 -28.69
N LEU A 387 3.09 -22.34 -29.12
CA LEU A 387 3.26 -23.51 -28.28
C LEU A 387 4.70 -24.01 -28.46
N GLU A 388 5.38 -24.26 -27.34
CA GLU A 388 6.69 -24.95 -27.35
C GLU A 388 6.48 -26.44 -27.58
N VAL A 389 7.25 -27.03 -28.48
CA VAL A 389 7.26 -28.47 -28.75
C VAL A 389 8.53 -29.05 -28.18
N ILE A 390 8.38 -29.95 -27.19
CA ILE A 390 9.53 -30.64 -26.56
C ILE A 390 9.92 -31.87 -27.36
N GLU A 391 8.94 -32.63 -27.83
CA GLU A 391 9.17 -33.89 -28.59
C GLU A 391 8.15 -34.06 -29.70
N GLY A 392 8.53 -34.74 -30.77
CA GLY A 392 7.64 -35.18 -31.84
C GLY A 392 7.71 -34.37 -33.14
N LEU A 393 8.41 -33.25 -33.17
CA LEU A 393 8.67 -32.47 -34.40
C LEU A 393 10.12 -32.07 -34.50
N GLU A 394 10.55 -31.83 -35.73
CA GLU A 394 11.88 -31.29 -36.07
C GLU A 394 11.72 -29.85 -36.65
N PRO A 395 12.77 -29.02 -36.55
CA PRO A 395 12.75 -27.69 -37.20
C PRO A 395 12.51 -27.82 -38.70
N GLY A 396 11.54 -27.09 -39.24
CA GLY A 396 11.13 -27.16 -40.64
C GLY A 396 9.93 -28.07 -40.91
N ASP A 397 9.47 -28.88 -39.94
CA ASP A 397 8.24 -29.66 -40.08
C ASP A 397 7.04 -28.75 -40.28
N VAL A 398 6.17 -29.03 -41.26
CA VAL A 398 4.95 -28.31 -41.50
C VAL A 398 3.78 -29.04 -40.84
N VAL A 399 3.01 -28.34 -40.04
CA VAL A 399 1.86 -28.87 -39.30
C VAL A 399 0.57 -28.14 -39.63
N ILE A 400 -0.57 -28.84 -39.57
CA ILE A 400 -1.89 -28.25 -39.73
C ILE A 400 -2.26 -27.55 -38.42
N THR A 401 -2.61 -26.25 -38.47
CA THR A 401 -2.96 -25.41 -37.30
C THR A 401 -4.44 -25.07 -37.22
N SER A 402 -5.20 -25.37 -38.25
CA SER A 402 -6.69 -25.27 -38.24
C SER A 402 -7.34 -26.35 -37.37
N SER A 403 -8.65 -26.28 -37.15
CA SER A 403 -9.38 -27.23 -36.31
C SER A 403 -9.35 -28.64 -36.87
N TYR A 404 -9.17 -29.64 -36.02
CA TYR A 404 -9.18 -31.07 -36.34
C TYR A 404 -10.57 -31.71 -36.20
N ALA A 405 -11.63 -30.93 -35.98
CA ALA A 405 -12.97 -31.46 -35.69
C ALA A 405 -13.52 -32.40 -36.80
N GLU A 406 -13.20 -32.14 -38.06
CA GLU A 406 -13.67 -32.91 -39.20
C GLU A 406 -12.93 -34.24 -39.43
N PHE A 407 -11.71 -34.40 -38.87
CA PHE A 407 -10.83 -35.56 -39.07
C PHE A 407 -10.15 -36.05 -37.81
N ILE A 408 -10.81 -35.89 -36.66
CA ILE A 408 -10.28 -36.21 -35.34
C ILE A 408 -9.78 -37.67 -35.22
N ASP A 409 -10.49 -38.62 -35.89
CA ASP A 409 -10.16 -40.04 -35.82
C ASP A 409 -9.26 -40.52 -37.00
N ALA A 410 -8.91 -39.62 -37.91
CA ALA A 410 -8.08 -39.96 -39.05
C ALA A 410 -6.64 -40.25 -38.66
N ALA A 411 -6.07 -41.33 -39.15
CA ALA A 411 -4.63 -41.58 -39.01
C ALA A 411 -3.84 -40.80 -40.06
N ARG A 412 -4.46 -40.47 -41.20
CA ARG A 412 -3.85 -39.66 -42.27
C ARG A 412 -4.86 -38.74 -42.89
N VAL A 413 -4.46 -37.54 -43.24
CA VAL A 413 -5.27 -36.55 -43.96
C VAL A 413 -4.61 -36.29 -45.30
N LYS A 414 -5.34 -36.53 -46.40
CA LYS A 414 -4.85 -36.25 -47.74
C LYS A 414 -5.39 -34.92 -48.23
N LEU A 415 -4.50 -34.04 -48.58
CA LEU A 415 -4.78 -32.70 -49.08
C LEU A 415 -5.07 -32.80 -50.59
N LYS A 416 -6.14 -32.12 -51.05
CA LYS A 416 -6.56 -32.02 -52.43
C LYS A 416 -6.57 -30.59 -52.93
#